data_2e9823e34abbb75fbec7af9677845ef4
#
_entry.id   2e9823e34abbb75fbec7af9677845ef4
#
_cell.length_a   1.000
_cell.length_b   1.000
_cell.length_c   1.000
_cell.angle_alpha   90.00
_cell.angle_beta   90.00
_cell.angle_gamma   90.00
#
_symmetry.space_group_name_H-M   'P 1'
#
loop_
_entity.id
_entity.type
_entity.pdbx_description
1 polymer ?
#
loop_
_entity_poly.entity_id
_entity_poly.type
_entity_poly.pdbx_seq_one_letter_code
_entity_poly.pdbx_strand_id
1 'polypeptide(L)'
;MHICTFTHLYIYIVNTHPNKSVTFLQLGSIDYQEAWDYQEKLFAQIVDLKIANRKAAPGQEQATPNYLLFCQHPHVYTLGKSGSEHNLLINAAGLKQQQATFYKINRGGDITYHGPGQVVA
;
A
#
# COMPACT_ATOMS: atom_id res chain seq x y z
N MET A 1 -33.68 15.24 -52.53
CA MET A 1 -34.06 15.26 -51.10
C MET A 1 -32.97 14.48 -50.36
N HIS A 2 -31.92 15.23 -49.87
CA HIS A 2 -30.80 14.58 -49.13
C HIS A 2 -31.14 14.61 -47.65
N ILE A 3 -31.33 13.46 -47.06
CA ILE A 3 -31.48 13.29 -45.61
C ILE A 3 -30.08 13.28 -45.04
N CYS A 4 -29.70 14.35 -44.36
CA CYS A 4 -28.47 14.43 -43.60
C CYS A 4 -28.71 13.77 -42.25
N THR A 5 -28.24 12.52 -42.07
CA THR A 5 -28.25 11.84 -40.78
C THR A 5 -27.15 12.48 -39.91
N PHE A 6 -27.56 13.29 -38.96
CA PHE A 6 -26.67 13.74 -37.89
C PHE A 6 -26.35 12.55 -36.97
N THR A 7 -25.18 12.01 -37.09
CA THR A 7 -24.62 11.08 -36.10
C THR A 7 -24.36 11.87 -34.83
N HIS A 8 -25.12 11.64 -33.79
CA HIS A 8 -24.86 12.22 -32.47
C HIS A 8 -23.58 11.61 -31.93
N LEU A 9 -22.51 12.40 -31.99
CA LEU A 9 -21.24 12.07 -31.33
C LEU A 9 -21.42 12.35 -29.82
N TYR A 10 -21.71 11.30 -29.06
CA TYR A 10 -21.69 11.40 -27.60
C TYR A 10 -20.24 11.48 -27.14
N ILE A 11 -19.76 12.69 -26.87
CA ILE A 11 -18.49 12.89 -26.18
C ILE A 11 -18.74 12.56 -24.69
N TYR A 12 -18.37 11.35 -24.28
CA TYR A 12 -18.30 11.01 -22.88
C TYR A 12 -17.10 11.75 -22.28
N ILE A 13 -17.36 12.82 -21.53
CA ILE A 13 -16.34 13.44 -20.70
C ILE A 13 -16.11 12.49 -19.53
N VAL A 14 -15.20 11.54 -19.69
CA VAL A 14 -14.69 10.77 -18.56
C VAL A 14 -14.01 11.78 -17.65
N ASN A 15 -14.56 12.00 -16.47
CA ASN A 15 -13.96 12.89 -15.49
C ASN A 15 -12.70 12.21 -14.93
N THR A 16 -11.60 12.31 -15.68
CA THR A 16 -10.32 11.65 -15.39
C THR A 16 -9.49 12.43 -14.37
N HIS A 17 -10.08 13.35 -13.62
CA HIS A 17 -9.33 14.02 -12.58
C HIS A 17 -9.03 13.04 -11.45
N PRO A 18 -7.76 12.67 -11.25
CA PRO A 18 -7.39 11.78 -10.17
C PRO A 18 -7.80 12.43 -8.83
N ASN A 19 -8.33 11.62 -7.93
CA ASN A 19 -8.56 12.09 -6.56
C ASN A 19 -7.22 12.51 -5.95
N LYS A 20 -7.08 13.79 -5.64
CA LYS A 20 -5.87 14.37 -5.03
C LYS A 20 -5.94 14.45 -3.51
N SER A 21 -7.09 14.14 -2.92
CA SER A 21 -7.23 14.08 -1.47
C SER A 21 -6.47 12.88 -0.91
N VAL A 22 -5.72 13.10 0.17
CA VAL A 22 -4.96 12.06 0.86
C VAL A 22 -5.45 11.97 2.30
N THR A 23 -5.88 10.78 2.71
CA THR A 23 -6.19 10.49 4.11
C THR A 23 -4.88 10.20 4.84
N PHE A 24 -4.52 11.07 5.77
CA PHE A 24 -3.35 10.88 6.61
C PHE A 24 -3.72 10.09 7.87
N LEU A 25 -2.98 9.03 8.15
CA LEU A 25 -3.18 8.18 9.32
C LEU A 25 -1.87 8.04 10.08
N GLN A 26 -1.90 8.38 11.38
CA GLN A 26 -0.78 8.17 12.28
C GLN A 26 -1.07 6.96 13.17
N LEU A 27 -0.32 5.88 12.95
CA LEU A 27 -0.53 4.61 13.64
C LEU A 27 0.26 4.51 14.96
N GLY A 28 1.17 5.48 15.21
CA GLY A 28 2.03 5.46 16.40
C GLY A 28 3.05 4.33 16.37
N SER A 29 3.39 3.78 17.54
CA SER A 29 4.23 2.59 17.65
C SER A 29 3.36 1.35 17.50
N ILE A 30 3.58 0.59 16.44
CA ILE A 30 2.76 -0.57 16.06
C ILE A 30 3.67 -1.74 15.67
N ASP A 31 3.26 -2.96 15.98
CA ASP A 31 3.95 -4.16 15.52
C ASP A 31 4.02 -4.20 13.99
N TYR A 32 5.12 -4.76 13.48
CA TYR A 32 5.36 -4.79 12.03
C TYR A 32 4.29 -5.59 11.29
N GLN A 33 3.88 -6.76 11.84
CA GLN A 33 2.86 -7.59 11.21
C GLN A 33 1.49 -6.91 11.22
N GLU A 34 1.13 -6.27 12.33
CA GLU A 34 -0.13 -5.52 12.43
C GLU A 34 -0.20 -4.37 11.43
N ALA A 35 0.90 -3.62 11.25
CA ALA A 35 0.98 -2.56 10.27
C ALA A 35 0.89 -3.10 8.85
N TRP A 36 1.54 -4.23 8.57
CA TRP A 36 1.48 -4.89 7.26
C TRP A 36 0.05 -5.36 6.94
N ASP A 37 -0.59 -6.07 7.86
CA ASP A 37 -1.96 -6.56 7.67
C ASP A 37 -2.94 -5.40 7.44
N TYR A 38 -2.72 -4.29 8.12
CA TYR A 38 -3.53 -3.08 7.91
C TYR A 38 -3.32 -2.48 6.50
N GLN A 39 -2.08 -2.40 6.03
CA GLN A 39 -1.77 -1.94 4.67
C GLN A 39 -2.38 -2.85 3.61
N GLU A 40 -2.25 -4.17 3.76
CA GLU A 40 -2.84 -5.15 2.84
C GLU A 40 -4.37 -5.02 2.77
N LYS A 41 -5.02 -4.77 3.90
CA LYS A 41 -6.47 -4.52 3.94
C LYS A 41 -6.85 -3.27 3.14
N LEU A 42 -6.14 -2.16 3.34
CA LEU A 42 -6.39 -0.92 2.59
C LEU A 42 -6.12 -1.12 1.09
N PHE A 43 -5.04 -1.82 0.76
CA PHE A 43 -4.69 -2.13 -0.62
C PHE A 43 -5.77 -2.97 -1.31
N ALA A 44 -6.26 -4.02 -0.65
CA ALA A 44 -7.34 -4.86 -1.16
C ALA A 44 -8.61 -4.05 -1.44
N GLN A 45 -9.02 -3.19 -0.51
CA GLN A 45 -10.18 -2.32 -0.70
C GLN A 45 -10.04 -1.40 -1.93
N ILE A 46 -8.85 -0.84 -2.14
CA ILE A 46 -8.59 0.01 -3.33
C ILE A 46 -8.64 -0.82 -4.61
N VAL A 47 -8.08 -2.03 -4.60
CA VAL A 47 -8.12 -2.94 -5.76
C VAL A 47 -9.56 -3.31 -6.10
N ASP A 48 -10.36 -3.70 -5.11
CA ASP A 48 -11.76 -4.06 -5.30
C ASP A 48 -12.56 -2.90 -5.89
N LEU A 49 -12.35 -1.68 -5.39
CA LEU A 49 -12.98 -0.48 -5.92
C LEU A 49 -12.56 -0.22 -7.38
N LYS A 50 -11.28 -0.37 -7.71
CA LYS A 50 -10.80 -0.24 -9.09
C LYS A 50 -11.41 -1.28 -10.02
N ILE A 51 -11.59 -2.51 -9.54
CA ILE A 51 -12.25 -3.57 -10.30
C ILE A 51 -13.73 -3.23 -10.52
N ALA A 52 -14.42 -2.74 -9.49
CA ALA A 52 -15.81 -2.30 -9.59
C ALA A 52 -15.96 -1.15 -10.58
N ASN A 53 -15.08 -0.16 -10.53
CA ASN A 53 -15.09 0.97 -11.46
C ASN A 53 -14.91 0.56 -12.92
N ARG A 54 -14.12 -0.48 -13.22
CA ARG A 54 -13.97 -1.00 -14.59
C ARG A 54 -15.26 -1.59 -15.15
N LYS A 55 -16.19 -1.99 -14.29
CA LYS A 55 -17.48 -2.58 -14.65
C LYS A 55 -18.63 -1.59 -14.54
N ALA A 56 -18.40 -0.42 -13.98
CA ALA A 56 -19.39 0.62 -13.81
C ALA A 56 -19.79 1.25 -15.16
N ALA A 57 -21.01 1.73 -15.24
CA ALA A 57 -21.42 2.54 -16.38
C ALA A 57 -20.68 3.90 -16.37
N PRO A 58 -20.46 4.50 -17.52
CA PRO A 58 -19.77 5.80 -17.60
C PRO A 58 -20.40 6.84 -16.67
N GLY A 59 -19.59 7.48 -15.84
CA GLY A 59 -20.03 8.46 -14.84
C GLY A 59 -20.56 7.89 -13.52
N GLN A 60 -20.50 6.57 -13.35
CA GLN A 60 -20.86 5.89 -12.11
C GLN A 60 -19.62 5.45 -11.29
N GLU A 61 -18.44 5.80 -11.75
CA GLU A 61 -17.18 5.46 -11.10
C GLU A 61 -17.06 6.19 -9.75
N GLN A 62 -16.60 5.47 -8.74
CA GLN A 62 -16.31 6.02 -7.43
C GLN A 62 -14.84 6.49 -7.36
N ALA A 63 -14.60 7.61 -6.67
CA ALA A 63 -13.25 8.09 -6.44
C ALA A 63 -12.45 7.09 -5.61
N THR A 64 -11.26 6.70 -6.10
CA THR A 64 -10.33 5.84 -5.35
C THR A 64 -9.67 6.65 -4.23
N PRO A 65 -9.69 6.19 -2.97
CA PRO A 65 -9.01 6.87 -1.88
C PRO A 65 -7.49 6.76 -2.00
N ASN A 66 -6.78 7.75 -1.47
CA ASN A 66 -5.34 7.69 -1.28
C ASN A 66 -5.04 7.78 0.22
N TYR A 67 -4.08 6.99 0.68
CA TYR A 67 -3.68 6.94 2.09
C TYR A 67 -2.20 7.25 2.23
N LEU A 68 -1.86 7.95 3.30
CA LEU A 68 -0.50 8.13 3.78
C LEU A 68 -0.47 7.69 5.24
N LEU A 69 0.25 6.62 5.53
CA LEU A 69 0.36 6.07 6.87
C LEU A 69 1.73 6.36 7.43
N PHE A 70 1.77 6.88 8.66
CA PHE A 70 3.00 7.02 9.42
C PHE A 70 2.96 6.10 10.63
N CYS A 71 4.06 5.41 10.87
CA CYS A 71 4.23 4.56 12.04
C CYS A 71 5.69 4.52 12.50
N GLN A 72 5.88 3.93 13.67
CA GLN A 72 7.17 3.44 14.16
C GLN A 72 6.98 1.98 14.54
N HIS A 73 8.06 1.21 14.49
CA HIS A 73 8.03 -0.19 14.92
C HIS A 73 8.90 -0.40 16.16
N PRO A 74 8.56 -1.36 17.01
CA PRO A 74 9.55 -1.99 17.89
C PRO A 74 10.73 -2.51 17.07
N HIS A 75 11.79 -2.96 17.74
CA HIS A 75 12.95 -3.52 17.04
C HIS A 75 12.57 -4.66 16.11
N VAL A 76 12.76 -4.48 14.82
CA VAL A 76 12.41 -5.47 13.78
C VAL A 76 13.44 -5.48 12.66
N TYR A 77 13.84 -6.68 12.26
CA TYR A 77 14.61 -6.92 11.04
C TYR A 77 13.69 -7.53 9.98
N THR A 78 13.81 -7.04 8.76
CA THR A 78 13.05 -7.57 7.62
C THR A 78 14.00 -8.03 6.53
N LEU A 79 13.75 -9.20 5.95
CA LEU A 79 14.49 -9.74 4.82
C LEU A 79 13.64 -9.69 3.56
N GLY A 80 14.11 -8.97 2.56
CA GLY A 80 13.49 -8.91 1.25
C GLY A 80 13.82 -10.14 0.38
N LYS A 81 13.15 -10.25 -0.76
CA LYS A 81 13.27 -11.40 -1.70
C LYS A 81 14.67 -11.64 -2.24
N SER A 82 15.46 -10.58 -2.39
CA SER A 82 16.81 -10.66 -2.98
C SER A 82 17.90 -10.87 -1.94
N GLY A 83 17.53 -10.87 -0.67
CA GLY A 83 18.47 -10.97 0.44
C GLY A 83 18.77 -12.39 0.86
N SER A 84 19.80 -12.53 1.68
CA SER A 84 20.21 -13.79 2.29
C SER A 84 20.11 -13.71 3.81
N GLU A 85 19.58 -14.76 4.45
CA GLU A 85 19.55 -14.84 5.91
C GLU A 85 20.96 -14.80 6.54
N HIS A 86 21.98 -15.19 5.79
CA HIS A 86 23.36 -15.09 6.25
C HIS A 86 23.83 -13.64 6.49
N ASN A 87 23.11 -12.67 5.91
CA ASN A 87 23.37 -11.25 6.13
C ASN A 87 22.81 -10.74 7.45
N LEU A 88 21.95 -11.53 8.12
CA LEU A 88 21.51 -11.27 9.48
C LEU A 88 22.57 -11.75 10.46
N LEU A 89 23.40 -10.83 10.93
CA LEU A 89 24.55 -11.13 11.79
C LEU A 89 24.18 -11.45 13.25
N ILE A 90 22.87 -11.43 13.57
CA ILE A 90 22.33 -11.73 14.90
C ILE A 90 21.57 -13.06 14.86
N ASN A 91 21.83 -13.93 15.81
CA ASN A 91 21.12 -15.22 15.93
C ASN A 91 19.82 -15.07 16.76
N ALA A 92 19.04 -16.15 16.84
CA ALA A 92 17.77 -16.15 17.55
C ALA A 92 17.89 -15.74 19.04
N ALA A 93 18.97 -16.14 19.72
CA ALA A 93 19.23 -15.73 21.11
C ALA A 93 19.50 -14.23 21.23
N GLY A 94 20.27 -13.67 20.31
CA GLY A 94 20.54 -12.23 20.24
C GLY A 94 19.29 -11.42 19.89
N LEU A 95 18.46 -11.89 18.96
CA LEU A 95 17.16 -11.26 18.67
C LEU A 95 16.29 -11.18 19.93
N LYS A 96 16.18 -12.29 20.66
CA LYS A 96 15.43 -12.34 21.91
C LYS A 96 16.00 -11.40 22.98
N GLN A 97 17.32 -11.34 23.12
CA GLN A 97 17.99 -10.45 24.06
C GLN A 97 17.72 -8.96 23.73
N GLN A 98 17.67 -8.62 22.46
CA GLN A 98 17.36 -7.27 21.98
C GLN A 98 15.87 -6.99 21.85
N GLN A 99 15.00 -7.93 22.23
CA GLN A 99 13.55 -7.83 22.05
C GLN A 99 13.17 -7.48 20.60
N ALA A 100 13.94 -8.01 19.65
CA ALA A 100 13.75 -7.78 18.22
C ALA A 100 13.04 -8.95 17.56
N THR A 101 12.20 -8.65 16.56
CA THR A 101 11.54 -9.62 15.70
C THR A 101 12.23 -9.71 14.35
N PHE A 102 11.95 -10.78 13.61
CA PHE A 102 12.45 -10.99 12.27
C PHE A 102 11.34 -11.47 11.34
N TYR A 103 11.20 -10.82 10.18
CA TYR A 103 10.20 -11.17 9.17
C TYR A 103 10.84 -11.33 7.79
N LYS A 104 10.47 -12.40 7.09
CA LYS A 104 10.68 -12.51 5.63
C LYS A 104 9.49 -11.84 4.93
N ILE A 105 9.79 -10.93 4.04
CA ILE A 105 8.77 -10.10 3.40
C ILE A 105 8.88 -10.06 1.89
N ASN A 106 7.85 -9.57 1.24
CA ASN A 106 7.67 -9.62 -0.20
C ASN A 106 8.29 -8.43 -0.96
N ARG A 107 9.01 -7.52 -0.28
CA ARG A 107 9.70 -6.40 -0.93
C ARG A 107 11.00 -6.85 -1.61
N GLY A 108 11.52 -6.02 -2.50
CA GLY A 108 12.89 -6.15 -2.99
C GLY A 108 13.94 -5.82 -1.92
N GLY A 109 15.20 -6.12 -2.21
CA GLY A 109 16.34 -5.80 -1.33
C GLY A 109 16.65 -6.90 -0.31
N ASP A 110 17.56 -6.56 0.59
CA ASP A 110 18.17 -7.44 1.59
C ASP A 110 17.65 -7.13 3.01
N ILE A 111 18.47 -7.34 4.03
CA ILE A 111 18.14 -7.04 5.42
C ILE A 111 17.92 -5.54 5.60
N THR A 112 16.85 -5.20 6.29
CA THR A 112 16.57 -3.85 6.77
C THR A 112 16.17 -3.92 8.22
N TYR A 113 16.63 -2.96 9.01
CA TYR A 113 16.25 -2.79 10.40
C TYR A 113 15.33 -1.58 10.54
N HIS A 114 14.28 -1.74 11.35
CA HIS A 114 13.44 -0.66 11.86
C HIS A 114 13.41 -0.70 13.38
N GLY A 115 13.28 0.46 14.01
CA GLY A 115 13.24 0.54 15.47
C GLY A 115 12.69 1.88 15.98
N PRO A 116 12.55 2.02 17.30
CA PRO A 116 12.05 3.24 17.92
C PRO A 116 12.82 4.47 17.47
N GLY A 117 12.08 5.56 17.17
CA GLY A 117 12.64 6.81 16.65
C GLY A 117 12.74 6.88 15.12
N GLN A 118 12.55 5.76 14.41
CA GLN A 118 12.50 5.75 12.95
C GLN A 118 11.04 5.87 12.49
N VAL A 119 10.74 6.91 11.76
CA VAL A 119 9.44 7.08 11.11
C VAL A 119 9.44 6.26 9.81
N VAL A 120 8.42 5.43 9.66
CA VAL A 120 8.12 4.64 8.46
C VAL A 120 6.83 5.16 7.84
N ALA A 121 6.84 5.29 6.50
CA ALA A 121 5.70 5.77 5.74
C ALA A 121 5.48 4.92 4.48
#